data_0d552fd1bd3d2c505c886a079fe55665
#
_entry.id   0d552fd1bd3d2c505c886a079fe55665
#
_cell.length_a   1.000
_cell.length_b   1.000
_cell.length_c   1.000
_cell.angle_alpha   90.00
_cell.angle_beta   90.00
_cell.angle_gamma   90.00
#
_symmetry.space_group_name_H-M   'P 1'
#
loop_
_entity.id
_entity.type
_entity.pdbx_description
1 polymer ?
#
loop_
_entity_poly.entity_id
_entity_poly.type
_entity_poly.pdbx_seq_one_letter_code
_entity_poly.pdbx_strand_id
1 'polypeptide(L)'
;ATTIATSADGPRDVFVADIDSDGDMDIVAASREDDTISWYENNGAADPSFTAADIATNAVYAHGIFAADMDGDGDIDIISASETDDKIAWYENDGAANPTFAYASIATTADEASDIQVADVDGDGDLDIISASEADDTIAWYINDGAKDPTWTAVDIATNADGAMNVDVGDIDGDGDLDIVSASIYDNTIAWYENVGATRISINDVTTSNENAANAIFTVSLNQTSDEDVTVAYATSNGTATAGADYTATSGTLTISAGATTGTFNVPVLADALDEANETATITLSNASNATISDSTATLTITDDDATP
;
A
#
# COMPACT_ATOMS: atom_id res chain seq x y z
N ALA A 1 -33.91 2.20 18.63
CA ALA A 1 -33.29 2.83 17.44
C ALA A 1 -33.77 4.28 17.39
N THR A 2 -32.87 5.19 17.12
CA THR A 2 -33.15 6.60 16.85
C THR A 2 -33.10 6.83 15.36
N THR A 3 -34.08 7.52 14.78
CA THR A 3 -34.08 7.85 13.35
C THR A 3 -33.31 9.15 13.18
N ILE A 4 -32.30 9.12 12.26
CA ILE A 4 -31.46 10.28 11.93
C ILE A 4 -32.12 11.12 10.83
N ALA A 5 -32.59 10.49 9.76
CA ALA A 5 -33.24 11.12 8.63
C ALA A 5 -34.42 10.27 8.13
N THR A 6 -35.40 10.91 7.51
CA THR A 6 -36.55 10.26 6.82
C THR A 6 -36.74 10.81 5.42
N SER A 7 -35.79 11.65 4.95
CA SER A 7 -35.84 12.32 3.65
C SER A 7 -34.84 11.74 2.64
N ALA A 8 -33.93 10.86 3.06
CA ALA A 8 -33.04 10.14 2.17
C ALA A 8 -33.85 9.12 1.37
N ASP A 9 -33.96 9.30 0.05
CA ASP A 9 -34.71 8.42 -0.82
C ASP A 9 -33.81 7.32 -1.40
N GLY A 10 -34.13 6.07 -1.05
CA GLY A 10 -33.34 4.90 -1.44
C GLY A 10 -31.89 4.89 -0.89
N PRO A 11 -31.63 5.14 0.42
CA PRO A 11 -30.28 5.11 0.96
C PRO A 11 -29.65 3.73 0.73
N ARG A 12 -28.42 3.72 0.24
CA ARG A 12 -27.71 2.49 -0.16
C ARG A 12 -26.55 2.18 0.76
N ASP A 13 -25.75 3.19 1.03
CA ASP A 13 -24.54 3.03 1.81
C ASP A 13 -24.35 4.18 2.78
N VAL A 14 -23.65 3.93 3.88
CA VAL A 14 -23.35 4.91 4.92
C VAL A 14 -21.92 4.70 5.44
N PHE A 15 -21.23 5.80 5.68
CA PHE A 15 -19.91 5.80 6.31
C PHE A 15 -19.90 6.72 7.54
N VAL A 16 -19.02 6.43 8.50
CA VAL A 16 -18.92 7.20 9.76
C VAL A 16 -17.49 7.72 9.90
N ALA A 17 -17.34 9.04 9.95
CA ALA A 17 -16.07 9.73 10.16
C ALA A 17 -16.31 11.08 10.83
N ASP A 18 -15.26 11.69 11.39
CA ASP A 18 -15.25 13.07 11.89
C ASP A 18 -14.92 14.00 10.70
N ILE A 19 -15.97 14.51 10.05
CA ILE A 19 -15.86 15.20 8.75
C ILE A 19 -15.41 16.65 8.91
N ASP A 20 -15.77 17.31 10.00
CA ASP A 20 -15.43 18.71 10.27
C ASP A 20 -14.35 18.89 11.34
N SER A 21 -13.74 17.76 11.75
CA SER A 21 -12.64 17.70 12.72
C SER A 21 -12.97 18.32 14.08
N ASP A 22 -14.25 18.24 14.50
CA ASP A 22 -14.71 18.73 15.80
C ASP A 22 -14.58 17.71 16.94
N GLY A 23 -14.23 16.44 16.60
CA GLY A 23 -14.02 15.32 17.52
C GLY A 23 -15.22 14.41 17.69
N ASP A 24 -16.33 14.70 17.04
CA ASP A 24 -17.56 13.91 17.07
C ASP A 24 -17.74 13.16 15.73
N MET A 25 -18.21 11.92 15.79
CA MET A 25 -18.40 11.13 14.57
C MET A 25 -19.67 11.52 13.85
N ASP A 26 -19.55 11.89 12.60
CA ASP A 26 -20.61 12.20 11.66
C ASP A 26 -20.99 10.99 10.82
N ILE A 27 -22.02 11.18 9.98
CA ILE A 27 -22.46 10.16 9.03
C ILE A 27 -22.53 10.78 7.65
N VAL A 28 -21.96 10.11 6.67
CA VAL A 28 -22.18 10.38 5.24
C VAL A 28 -23.02 9.26 4.66
N ALA A 29 -23.88 9.57 3.69
CA ALA A 29 -24.78 8.61 3.07
C ALA A 29 -24.90 8.83 1.57
N ALA A 30 -24.87 7.73 0.81
CA ALA A 30 -25.24 7.68 -0.59
C ALA A 30 -26.74 7.34 -0.71
N SER A 31 -27.50 8.15 -1.42
CA SER A 31 -28.93 7.97 -1.66
C SER A 31 -29.21 7.84 -3.15
N ARG A 32 -29.71 6.66 -3.54
CA ARG A 32 -29.83 6.25 -4.92
C ARG A 32 -30.95 6.98 -5.70
N GLU A 33 -32.13 7.11 -5.08
CA GLU A 33 -33.34 7.55 -5.79
C GLU A 33 -33.46 9.09 -5.88
N ASP A 34 -32.71 9.83 -5.07
CA ASP A 34 -32.62 11.29 -5.10
C ASP A 34 -31.26 11.83 -5.58
N ASP A 35 -30.37 10.92 -6.02
CA ASP A 35 -29.06 11.27 -6.62
C ASP A 35 -28.16 12.09 -5.68
N THR A 36 -28.26 11.87 -4.34
CA THR A 36 -27.55 12.67 -3.36
C THR A 36 -26.45 11.93 -2.62
N ILE A 37 -25.39 12.68 -2.32
CA ILE A 37 -24.45 12.37 -1.23
C ILE A 37 -24.73 13.39 -0.14
N SER A 38 -25.11 12.91 1.05
CA SER A 38 -25.48 13.77 2.18
C SER A 38 -24.59 13.55 3.39
N TRP A 39 -24.24 14.63 4.07
CA TRP A 39 -23.56 14.65 5.34
C TRP A 39 -24.56 14.97 6.46
N TYR A 40 -24.48 14.23 7.55
CA TYR A 40 -25.26 14.41 8.77
C TYR A 40 -24.29 14.73 9.90
N GLU A 41 -24.10 16.04 10.15
CA GLU A 41 -23.27 16.60 11.21
C GLU A 41 -23.83 16.23 12.59
N ASN A 42 -22.99 15.64 13.43
CA ASN A 42 -23.28 15.30 14.83
C ASN A 42 -23.00 16.52 15.72
N ASN A 43 -23.88 16.86 16.62
CA ASN A 43 -23.72 18.00 17.53
C ASN A 43 -22.93 17.70 18.81
N GLY A 44 -22.29 16.54 18.94
CA GLY A 44 -21.45 16.14 20.08
C GLY A 44 -22.18 15.96 21.42
N ALA A 45 -23.48 15.95 21.44
CA ALA A 45 -24.21 15.78 22.69
C ALA A 45 -24.28 14.29 23.12
N ALA A 46 -24.42 14.03 24.43
CA ALA A 46 -24.61 12.67 24.95
C ALA A 46 -25.85 11.95 24.40
N ASP A 47 -26.82 12.70 23.90
CA ASP A 47 -27.98 12.26 23.12
C ASP A 47 -27.92 13.04 21.79
N PRO A 48 -27.19 12.54 20.77
CA PRO A 48 -26.85 13.31 19.62
C PRO A 48 -28.03 13.66 18.73
N SER A 49 -27.96 14.84 18.13
CA SER A 49 -28.83 15.25 17.04
C SER A 49 -27.99 15.56 15.81
N PHE A 50 -28.54 15.31 14.63
CA PHE A 50 -27.84 15.42 13.37
C PHE A 50 -28.44 16.54 12.51
N THR A 51 -27.57 17.33 11.88
CA THR A 51 -27.92 18.36 10.91
C THR A 51 -27.55 17.88 9.52
N ALA A 52 -28.50 17.79 8.60
CA ALA A 52 -28.23 17.32 7.23
C ALA A 52 -27.75 18.47 6.32
N ALA A 53 -26.74 18.18 5.50
CA ALA A 53 -26.28 19.01 4.40
C ALA A 53 -25.96 18.12 3.19
N ASP A 54 -26.28 18.60 1.98
CA ASP A 54 -25.94 17.87 0.77
C ASP A 54 -24.52 18.23 0.32
N ILE A 55 -23.67 17.22 0.13
CA ILE A 55 -22.36 17.32 -0.49
C ILE A 55 -22.51 17.37 -2.00
N ALA A 56 -23.36 16.51 -2.57
CA ALA A 56 -23.69 16.46 -3.98
C ALA A 56 -25.18 16.15 -4.19
N THR A 57 -25.76 16.69 -5.28
CA THR A 57 -27.16 16.45 -5.69
C THR A 57 -27.26 15.97 -7.15
N ASN A 58 -26.18 15.40 -7.66
CA ASN A 58 -26.03 14.93 -9.03
C ASN A 58 -25.14 13.69 -9.14
N ALA A 59 -25.01 12.92 -8.04
CA ALA A 59 -24.40 11.62 -8.02
C ALA A 59 -25.46 10.59 -8.44
N VAL A 60 -25.66 10.43 -9.76
CA VAL A 60 -26.83 9.74 -10.32
C VAL A 60 -26.84 8.27 -9.96
N TYR A 61 -27.83 7.88 -9.15
CA TYR A 61 -27.90 6.56 -8.53
C TYR A 61 -26.69 6.26 -7.65
N ALA A 62 -26.39 7.17 -6.70
CA ALA A 62 -25.32 6.98 -5.73
C ALA A 62 -25.45 5.65 -4.99
N HIS A 63 -24.38 4.83 -5.01
CA HIS A 63 -24.41 3.46 -4.50
C HIS A 63 -23.39 3.24 -3.39
N GLY A 64 -22.07 3.28 -3.68
CA GLY A 64 -21.00 3.15 -2.71
C GLY A 64 -20.50 4.51 -2.19
N ILE A 65 -20.09 4.56 -0.91
CA ILE A 65 -19.51 5.75 -0.29
C ILE A 65 -18.37 5.39 0.66
N PHE A 66 -17.32 6.20 0.65
CA PHE A 66 -16.20 6.09 1.58
C PHE A 66 -15.76 7.47 2.05
N ALA A 67 -15.10 7.56 3.21
CA ALA A 67 -14.54 8.81 3.73
C ALA A 67 -13.12 8.57 4.24
N ALA A 68 -12.15 9.32 3.71
CA ALA A 68 -10.74 9.25 4.07
C ALA A 68 -10.01 10.53 3.63
N ASP A 69 -8.86 10.83 4.23
CA ASP A 69 -7.93 11.88 3.81
C ASP A 69 -7.17 11.39 2.57
N MET A 70 -7.60 11.81 1.37
CA MET A 70 -7.10 11.28 0.09
C MET A 70 -5.88 12.03 -0.46
N ASP A 71 -5.62 13.25 0.01
CA ASP A 71 -4.51 14.09 -0.44
C ASP A 71 -3.46 14.35 0.65
N GLY A 72 -3.66 13.77 1.85
CA GLY A 72 -2.72 13.85 2.96
C GLY A 72 -2.68 15.21 3.66
N ASP A 73 -3.74 16.04 3.51
CA ASP A 73 -3.79 17.37 4.12
C ASP A 73 -4.37 17.38 5.55
N GLY A 74 -4.92 16.25 5.98
CA GLY A 74 -5.44 16.00 7.32
C GLY A 74 -6.95 16.15 7.45
N ASP A 75 -7.64 16.53 6.40
CA ASP A 75 -9.10 16.68 6.38
C ASP A 75 -9.74 15.47 5.71
N ILE A 76 -10.94 15.08 6.15
CA ILE A 76 -11.60 13.87 5.65
C ILE A 76 -12.43 14.20 4.41
N ASP A 77 -12.02 13.62 3.28
CA ASP A 77 -12.70 13.70 1.99
C ASP A 77 -13.77 12.63 1.83
N ILE A 78 -14.59 12.79 0.80
CA ILE A 78 -15.63 11.82 0.45
C ILE A 78 -15.37 11.26 -0.94
N ILE A 79 -15.49 9.95 -1.07
CA ILE A 79 -15.42 9.22 -2.32
C ILE A 79 -16.75 8.55 -2.57
N SER A 80 -17.26 8.58 -3.81
CA SER A 80 -18.50 7.91 -4.17
C SER A 80 -18.41 7.11 -5.47
N ALA A 81 -19.18 6.02 -5.51
CA ALA A 81 -19.54 5.29 -6.72
C ALA A 81 -20.98 5.63 -7.11
N SER A 82 -21.22 5.91 -8.39
CA SER A 82 -22.55 6.25 -8.93
C SER A 82 -22.85 5.34 -10.11
N GLU A 83 -23.97 4.60 -10.02
CA GLU A 83 -24.32 3.50 -10.90
C GLU A 83 -24.73 3.96 -12.31
N THR A 84 -25.51 5.04 -12.45
CA THR A 84 -26.12 5.39 -13.76
C THR A 84 -25.30 6.41 -14.56
N ASP A 85 -24.41 7.15 -13.94
CA ASP A 85 -23.49 8.05 -14.63
C ASP A 85 -22.04 7.54 -14.70
N ASP A 86 -21.85 6.26 -14.34
CA ASP A 86 -20.60 5.48 -14.53
C ASP A 86 -19.39 6.12 -13.85
N LYS A 87 -19.58 6.71 -12.66
CA LYS A 87 -18.54 7.53 -12.04
C LYS A 87 -18.02 6.97 -10.74
N ILE A 88 -16.71 7.16 -10.60
CA ILE A 88 -16.04 7.27 -9.31
C ILE A 88 -15.68 8.75 -9.13
N ALA A 89 -16.11 9.34 -8.02
CA ALA A 89 -15.93 10.76 -7.75
C ALA A 89 -15.27 11.00 -6.40
N TRP A 90 -14.49 12.05 -6.31
CA TRP A 90 -13.86 12.58 -5.11
C TRP A 90 -14.43 13.97 -4.81
N TYR A 91 -14.74 14.22 -3.56
CA TYR A 91 -15.19 15.49 -3.03
C TYR A 91 -14.19 15.92 -1.96
N GLU A 92 -13.23 16.77 -2.37
CA GLU A 92 -12.17 17.31 -1.51
C GLU A 92 -12.77 18.25 -0.46
N ASN A 93 -12.46 18.01 0.80
CA ASN A 93 -12.84 18.81 1.95
C ASN A 93 -11.88 20.00 2.10
N ASP A 94 -12.37 21.22 2.32
CA ASP A 94 -11.54 22.42 2.49
C ASP A 94 -11.01 22.63 3.93
N GLY A 95 -11.24 21.69 4.83
CA GLY A 95 -10.78 21.71 6.23
C GLY A 95 -11.39 22.79 7.10
N ALA A 96 -12.45 23.43 6.65
CA ALA A 96 -13.15 24.43 7.47
C ALA A 96 -14.08 23.76 8.48
N ALA A 97 -14.29 24.35 9.66
CA ALA A 97 -15.27 23.89 10.66
C ALA A 97 -16.73 23.82 10.16
N ASN A 98 -16.99 24.26 8.96
CA ASN A 98 -18.22 24.08 8.20
C ASN A 98 -17.79 23.86 6.76
N PRO A 99 -17.39 22.63 6.41
CA PRO A 99 -16.64 22.32 5.21
C PRO A 99 -17.43 22.58 3.91
N THR A 100 -16.70 22.96 2.87
CA THR A 100 -17.18 22.91 1.50
C THR A 100 -16.38 21.89 0.71
N PHE A 101 -17.03 21.23 -0.24
CA PHE A 101 -16.46 20.10 -0.96
C PHE A 101 -16.23 20.47 -2.42
N ALA A 102 -14.97 20.31 -2.88
CA ALA A 102 -14.62 20.51 -4.28
C ALA A 102 -14.76 19.15 -5.02
N TYR A 103 -15.55 19.14 -6.12
CA TYR A 103 -15.78 17.94 -6.90
C TYR A 103 -14.66 17.68 -7.89
N ALA A 104 -14.15 16.45 -7.93
CA ALA A 104 -13.29 15.92 -8.97
C ALA A 104 -13.81 14.54 -9.45
N SER A 105 -13.74 14.29 -10.76
CA SER A 105 -14.07 12.97 -11.32
C SER A 105 -12.80 12.14 -11.43
N ILE A 106 -12.77 10.98 -10.81
CA ILE A 106 -11.68 10.00 -10.90
C ILE A 106 -11.86 9.12 -12.13
N ALA A 107 -13.06 8.57 -12.31
CA ALA A 107 -13.44 7.78 -13.48
C ALA A 107 -14.82 8.19 -13.99
N THR A 108 -15.06 7.98 -15.29
CA THR A 108 -16.33 8.21 -15.99
C THR A 108 -16.70 7.03 -16.89
N THR A 109 -16.15 5.87 -16.63
CA THR A 109 -16.29 4.64 -17.43
C THR A 109 -16.42 3.41 -16.54
N ALA A 110 -16.68 3.59 -15.25
CA ALA A 110 -16.98 2.52 -14.30
C ALA A 110 -18.47 2.14 -14.45
N ASP A 111 -18.80 1.36 -15.48
CA ASP A 111 -20.18 1.11 -15.93
C ASP A 111 -21.01 0.40 -14.83
N GLU A 112 -22.03 1.10 -14.32
CA GLU A 112 -22.78 0.71 -13.13
C GLU A 112 -21.90 0.48 -11.89
N ALA A 113 -21.08 1.50 -11.53
CA ALA A 113 -20.23 1.46 -10.34
C ALA A 113 -21.06 1.22 -9.06
N SER A 114 -20.82 0.07 -8.40
CA SER A 114 -21.64 -0.45 -7.31
C SER A 114 -21.00 -0.32 -5.93
N ASP A 115 -19.68 -0.43 -5.83
CA ASP A 115 -18.97 -0.38 -4.55
C ASP A 115 -17.57 0.19 -4.70
N ILE A 116 -17.04 0.74 -3.61
CA ILE A 116 -15.67 1.26 -3.52
C ILE A 116 -15.05 0.90 -2.17
N GLN A 117 -13.74 0.70 -2.18
CA GLN A 117 -12.90 0.62 -0.99
C GLN A 117 -11.70 1.54 -1.15
N VAL A 118 -11.17 2.01 -0.03
CA VAL A 118 -10.00 2.89 0.01
C VAL A 118 -8.94 2.29 0.93
N ALA A 119 -7.73 2.12 0.41
CA ALA A 119 -6.58 1.62 1.16
C ALA A 119 -5.28 1.96 0.41
N ASP A 120 -4.15 1.97 1.12
CA ASP A 120 -2.80 2.02 0.53
C ASP A 120 -2.45 0.60 0.00
N VAL A 121 -2.79 0.33 -1.26
CA VAL A 121 -2.73 -1.02 -1.84
C VAL A 121 -1.32 -1.37 -2.31
N ASP A 122 -0.53 -0.38 -2.79
CA ASP A 122 0.85 -0.63 -3.23
C ASP A 122 1.91 -0.36 -2.16
N GLY A 123 1.49 0.11 -0.97
CA GLY A 123 2.35 0.33 0.18
C GLY A 123 3.25 1.55 0.05
N ASP A 124 2.87 2.55 -0.75
CA ASP A 124 3.64 3.78 -0.94
C ASP A 124 3.30 4.89 0.07
N GLY A 125 2.22 4.73 0.81
CA GLY A 125 1.75 5.61 1.89
C GLY A 125 0.58 6.49 1.50
N ASP A 126 0.16 6.47 0.25
CA ASP A 126 -0.96 7.23 -0.28
C ASP A 126 -2.19 6.32 -0.43
N LEU A 127 -3.40 6.85 -0.24
CA LEU A 127 -4.61 6.04 -0.29
C LEU A 127 -5.11 5.88 -1.71
N ASP A 128 -5.30 4.65 -2.14
CA ASP A 128 -5.86 4.25 -3.43
C ASP A 128 -7.34 3.95 -3.35
N ILE A 129 -7.99 3.79 -4.51
CA ILE A 129 -9.39 3.40 -4.61
C ILE A 129 -9.51 2.10 -5.38
N ILE A 130 -10.29 1.16 -4.85
CA ILE A 130 -10.73 -0.05 -5.55
C ILE A 130 -12.22 0.08 -5.81
N SER A 131 -12.68 -0.25 -7.04
CA SER A 131 -14.10 -0.26 -7.38
C SER A 131 -14.56 -1.60 -7.93
N ALA A 132 -15.85 -1.88 -7.71
CA ALA A 132 -16.61 -2.89 -8.43
C ALA A 132 -17.59 -2.21 -9.37
N SER A 133 -17.68 -2.67 -10.62
CA SER A 133 -18.59 -2.17 -11.64
C SER A 133 -19.42 -3.32 -12.21
N GLU A 134 -20.77 -3.25 -12.06
CA GLU A 134 -21.68 -4.37 -12.32
C GLU A 134 -21.83 -4.68 -13.82
N ALA A 135 -21.92 -3.64 -14.67
CA ALA A 135 -22.30 -3.83 -16.06
C ALA A 135 -21.11 -4.11 -17.00
N ASP A 136 -19.91 -3.67 -16.65
CA ASP A 136 -18.69 -3.99 -17.42
C ASP A 136 -17.86 -5.13 -16.80
N ASP A 137 -18.38 -5.79 -15.75
CA ASP A 137 -17.76 -6.94 -15.08
C ASP A 137 -16.35 -6.65 -14.54
N THR A 138 -16.10 -5.38 -14.13
CA THR A 138 -14.75 -4.92 -13.81
C THR A 138 -14.53 -4.74 -12.32
N ILE A 139 -13.37 -5.21 -11.85
CA ILE A 139 -12.74 -4.75 -10.61
C ILE A 139 -11.58 -3.87 -11.03
N ALA A 140 -11.61 -2.60 -10.66
CA ALA A 140 -10.59 -1.63 -11.03
C ALA A 140 -9.87 -1.04 -9.80
N TRP A 141 -8.60 -0.73 -9.98
CA TRP A 141 -7.74 -0.04 -9.02
C TRP A 141 -7.33 1.31 -9.61
N TYR A 142 -7.54 2.36 -8.84
CA TYR A 142 -7.12 3.72 -9.16
C TYR A 142 -6.00 4.11 -8.21
N ILE A 143 -4.79 4.08 -8.74
CA ILE A 143 -3.54 4.37 -8.02
C ILE A 143 -3.42 5.88 -7.84
N ASN A 144 -3.23 6.31 -6.61
CA ASN A 144 -2.93 7.70 -6.22
C ASN A 144 -1.44 8.00 -6.44
N ASP A 145 -1.09 9.16 -6.96
CA ASP A 145 0.32 9.56 -7.15
C ASP A 145 0.91 10.34 -5.96
N GLY A 146 0.16 10.47 -4.86
CA GLY A 146 0.57 11.14 -3.63
C GLY A 146 0.77 12.64 -3.75
N ALA A 147 0.31 13.25 -4.81
CA ALA A 147 0.37 14.70 -4.96
C ALA A 147 -0.79 15.37 -4.19
N LYS A 148 -0.61 16.61 -3.74
CA LYS A 148 -1.69 17.39 -3.10
C LYS A 148 -2.94 17.55 -3.99
N ASP A 149 -2.78 17.62 -5.30
CA ASP A 149 -3.84 17.49 -6.29
C ASP A 149 -3.61 16.16 -7.02
N PRO A 150 -4.08 15.00 -6.48
CA PRO A 150 -3.70 13.69 -6.96
C PRO A 150 -4.17 13.43 -8.39
N THR A 151 -3.32 12.73 -9.16
CA THR A 151 -3.71 12.14 -10.43
C THR A 151 -3.83 10.63 -10.27
N TRP A 152 -4.83 10.07 -10.90
CA TRP A 152 -5.23 8.68 -10.73
C TRP A 152 -4.84 7.85 -11.94
N THR A 153 -4.14 6.75 -11.71
CA THR A 153 -3.83 5.77 -12.76
C THR A 153 -4.75 4.57 -12.61
N ALA A 154 -5.65 4.36 -13.57
CA ALA A 154 -6.57 3.23 -13.53
C ALA A 154 -5.91 1.95 -14.05
N VAL A 155 -6.10 0.84 -13.34
CA VAL A 155 -5.66 -0.51 -13.69
C VAL A 155 -6.81 -1.47 -13.46
N ASP A 156 -7.20 -2.22 -14.50
CA ASP A 156 -8.19 -3.27 -14.36
C ASP A 156 -7.54 -4.51 -13.72
N ILE A 157 -8.03 -4.90 -12.54
CA ILE A 157 -7.60 -6.13 -11.85
C ILE A 157 -8.29 -7.34 -12.46
N ALA A 158 -9.57 -7.19 -12.77
CA ALA A 158 -10.37 -8.19 -13.46
C ALA A 158 -11.37 -7.52 -14.41
N THR A 159 -11.66 -8.15 -15.55
CA THR A 159 -12.67 -7.71 -16.55
C THR A 159 -13.64 -8.85 -16.89
N ASN A 160 -13.84 -9.76 -15.95
CA ASN A 160 -14.70 -10.94 -16.07
C ASN A 160 -15.37 -11.32 -14.74
N ALA A 161 -15.50 -10.35 -13.84
CA ALA A 161 -16.21 -10.48 -12.57
C ALA A 161 -17.71 -10.25 -12.81
N ASP A 162 -18.39 -11.24 -13.44
CA ASP A 162 -19.75 -11.13 -14.03
C ASP A 162 -20.78 -10.61 -12.99
N GLY A 163 -21.13 -9.32 -13.12
CA GLY A 163 -21.95 -8.59 -12.18
C GLY A 163 -21.21 -8.26 -10.87
N ALA A 164 -20.06 -7.61 -10.94
CA ALA A 164 -19.28 -7.20 -9.77
C ALA A 164 -20.08 -6.24 -8.90
N MET A 165 -20.38 -6.64 -7.64
CA MET A 165 -21.27 -5.90 -6.75
C MET A 165 -20.58 -5.33 -5.53
N ASN A 166 -19.51 -5.98 -5.05
CA ASN A 166 -18.86 -5.59 -3.82
C ASN A 166 -17.37 -5.93 -3.87
N VAL A 167 -16.57 -5.07 -3.28
CA VAL A 167 -15.13 -5.27 -3.08
C VAL A 167 -14.78 -5.03 -1.62
N ASP A 168 -13.70 -5.66 -1.18
CA ASP A 168 -13.08 -5.42 0.13
C ASP A 168 -11.58 -5.64 0.01
N VAL A 169 -10.78 -5.04 0.90
CA VAL A 169 -9.32 -5.13 0.92
C VAL A 169 -8.82 -5.62 2.27
N GLY A 170 -7.79 -6.48 2.25
CA GLY A 170 -7.16 -6.99 3.46
C GLY A 170 -6.01 -7.91 3.14
N ASP A 171 -5.03 -8.01 4.05
CA ASP A 171 -3.93 -8.98 3.98
C ASP A 171 -4.46 -10.39 4.29
N ILE A 172 -4.80 -11.16 3.26
CA ILE A 172 -5.51 -12.45 3.40
C ILE A 172 -4.53 -13.60 3.65
N ASP A 173 -3.35 -13.56 3.05
CA ASP A 173 -2.35 -14.63 3.20
C ASP A 173 -1.27 -14.32 4.25
N GLY A 174 -1.25 -13.11 4.79
CA GLY A 174 -0.38 -12.70 5.89
C GLY A 174 1.03 -12.32 5.43
N ASP A 175 1.19 -11.90 4.18
CA ASP A 175 2.49 -11.50 3.62
C ASP A 175 2.81 -10.01 3.85
N GLY A 176 1.81 -9.23 4.28
CA GLY A 176 1.89 -7.81 4.62
C GLY A 176 1.46 -6.86 3.51
N ASP A 177 1.10 -7.36 2.35
CA ASP A 177 0.53 -6.59 1.26
C ASP A 177 -1.02 -6.73 1.26
N LEU A 178 -1.75 -5.69 0.88
CA LEU A 178 -3.21 -5.72 0.91
C LEU A 178 -3.76 -6.37 -0.35
N ASP A 179 -4.49 -7.45 -0.19
CA ASP A 179 -5.20 -8.18 -1.24
C ASP A 179 -6.59 -7.61 -1.49
N ILE A 180 -7.18 -7.98 -2.62
CA ILE A 180 -8.53 -7.58 -2.99
C ILE A 180 -9.42 -8.81 -3.08
N VAL A 181 -10.64 -8.71 -2.53
CA VAL A 181 -11.70 -9.69 -2.72
C VAL A 181 -12.90 -9.06 -3.38
N SER A 182 -13.60 -9.82 -4.21
CA SER A 182 -14.84 -9.37 -4.83
C SER A 182 -15.97 -10.39 -4.70
N ALA A 183 -17.20 -9.89 -4.80
CA ALA A 183 -18.39 -10.69 -4.95
C ALA A 183 -19.10 -10.32 -6.25
N SER A 184 -19.34 -11.33 -7.14
CA SER A 184 -19.99 -11.18 -8.41
C SER A 184 -21.30 -11.97 -8.43
N ILE A 185 -22.42 -11.30 -8.78
CA ILE A 185 -23.76 -11.87 -8.57
C ILE A 185 -24.25 -12.76 -9.71
N TYR A 186 -23.79 -12.57 -10.94
CA TYR A 186 -24.33 -13.31 -12.09
C TYR A 186 -23.64 -14.65 -12.30
N ASP A 187 -22.36 -14.76 -11.92
CA ASP A 187 -21.61 -16.02 -11.97
C ASP A 187 -21.55 -16.74 -10.59
N ASN A 188 -22.10 -16.13 -9.53
CA ASN A 188 -22.08 -16.62 -8.15
C ASN A 188 -20.66 -16.82 -7.59
N THR A 189 -19.74 -15.91 -7.92
CA THR A 189 -18.32 -16.01 -7.57
C THR A 189 -17.99 -15.11 -6.40
N ILE A 190 -17.15 -15.61 -5.48
CA ILE A 190 -16.33 -14.81 -4.60
C ILE A 190 -14.88 -15.03 -5.05
N ALA A 191 -14.20 -13.96 -5.47
CA ALA A 191 -12.85 -14.03 -5.99
C ALA A 191 -11.87 -13.36 -5.02
N TRP A 192 -10.66 -13.88 -4.97
CA TRP A 192 -9.51 -13.29 -4.31
C TRP A 192 -8.44 -12.98 -5.36
N TYR A 193 -7.96 -11.76 -5.34
CA TYR A 193 -6.89 -11.25 -6.19
C TYR A 193 -5.71 -10.98 -5.28
N GLU A 194 -4.75 -11.91 -5.30
CA GLU A 194 -3.51 -11.83 -4.53
C GLU A 194 -2.68 -10.65 -5.05
N ASN A 195 -2.38 -9.71 -4.13
CA ASN A 195 -1.41 -8.64 -4.36
C ASN A 195 -0.07 -9.09 -3.79
N VAL A 196 0.81 -9.49 -4.65
CA VAL A 196 2.16 -9.93 -4.24
C VAL A 196 3.09 -8.75 -3.90
N GLY A 197 2.58 -7.53 -3.95
CA GLY A 197 3.30 -6.30 -3.62
C GLY A 197 4.53 -6.02 -4.48
N ALA A 198 5.31 -5.05 -4.08
CA ALA A 198 6.56 -4.72 -4.76
C ALA A 198 7.65 -5.76 -4.43
N THR A 199 8.46 -6.12 -5.43
CA THR A 199 9.65 -6.95 -5.18
C THR A 199 10.60 -6.20 -4.25
N ARG A 200 10.95 -6.81 -3.10
CA ARG A 200 11.82 -6.23 -2.07
C ARG A 200 13.09 -7.03 -1.90
N ILE A 201 14.21 -6.31 -1.69
CA ILE A 201 15.55 -6.87 -1.50
C ILE A 201 15.94 -6.77 -0.04
N SER A 202 16.46 -7.87 0.51
CA SER A 202 17.10 -7.92 1.83
C SER A 202 18.46 -8.62 1.76
N ILE A 203 19.32 -8.39 2.77
CA ILE A 203 20.62 -9.03 2.89
C ILE A 203 20.81 -9.57 4.31
N ASN A 204 21.41 -10.76 4.45
CA ASN A 204 21.68 -11.37 5.74
C ASN A 204 23.02 -10.98 6.34
N ASP A 205 23.11 -10.92 7.67
CA ASP A 205 24.37 -10.86 8.40
C ASP A 205 25.18 -12.17 8.25
N VAL A 206 26.50 -12.07 8.30
CA VAL A 206 27.40 -13.21 8.24
C VAL A 206 28.42 -13.17 9.37
N THR A 207 28.53 -14.28 10.11
CA THR A 207 29.60 -14.51 11.09
C THR A 207 30.48 -15.64 10.57
N THR A 208 31.79 -15.42 10.46
CA THR A 208 32.75 -16.45 10.09
C THR A 208 32.97 -17.42 11.25
N SER A 209 33.31 -18.68 10.95
CA SER A 209 33.65 -19.66 11.98
C SER A 209 35.01 -19.38 12.62
N ASN A 210 35.89 -18.73 11.88
CA ASN A 210 37.24 -18.29 12.27
C ASN A 210 37.80 -17.39 11.16
N GLU A 211 38.97 -16.80 11.36
CA GLU A 211 39.68 -15.99 10.36
C GLU A 211 40.23 -16.79 9.19
N ASN A 212 40.49 -18.08 9.36
CA ASN A 212 40.90 -18.98 8.29
C ASN A 212 39.80 -19.31 7.28
N ALA A 213 38.58 -18.79 7.49
CA ALA A 213 37.49 -18.87 6.52
C ALA A 213 37.88 -18.10 5.27
N ALA A 214 38.01 -18.80 4.13
CA ALA A 214 38.48 -18.18 2.88
C ALA A 214 37.54 -17.08 2.36
N ASN A 215 36.25 -17.15 2.65
CA ASN A 215 35.24 -16.19 2.23
C ASN A 215 34.07 -16.16 3.22
N ALA A 216 33.54 -14.97 3.46
CA ALA A 216 32.21 -14.75 3.97
C ALA A 216 31.23 -14.70 2.78
N ILE A 217 30.21 -15.53 2.77
CA ILE A 217 29.22 -15.61 1.69
C ILE A 217 27.95 -14.88 2.14
N PHE A 218 27.66 -13.76 1.49
CA PHE A 218 26.43 -13.01 1.70
C PHE A 218 25.35 -13.49 0.74
N THR A 219 24.13 -13.64 1.26
CA THR A 219 22.95 -13.93 0.46
C THR A 219 22.07 -12.69 0.41
N VAL A 220 21.74 -12.27 -0.79
CA VAL A 220 20.70 -11.28 -1.05
C VAL A 220 19.46 -12.03 -1.45
N SER A 221 18.33 -11.72 -0.81
CA SER A 221 17.05 -12.40 -1.01
C SER A 221 16.00 -11.44 -1.51
N LEU A 222 15.11 -11.93 -2.36
CA LEU A 222 13.86 -11.27 -2.73
C LEU A 222 12.71 -11.89 -1.90
N ASN A 223 11.72 -11.08 -1.55
CA ASN A 223 10.48 -11.57 -0.92
C ASN A 223 9.68 -12.49 -1.85
N GLN A 224 9.82 -12.31 -3.18
CA GLN A 224 9.10 -13.06 -4.21
C GLN A 224 9.94 -13.21 -5.49
N THR A 225 9.48 -13.99 -6.46
CA THR A 225 10.09 -14.09 -7.79
C THR A 225 9.77 -12.83 -8.60
N SER A 226 10.72 -12.39 -9.43
CA SER A 226 10.51 -11.33 -10.42
C SER A 226 10.53 -11.94 -11.82
N ASP A 227 9.70 -11.42 -12.71
CA ASP A 227 9.72 -11.80 -14.14
C ASP A 227 10.89 -11.17 -14.91
N GLU A 228 11.59 -10.20 -14.29
CA GLU A 228 12.76 -9.55 -14.83
C GLU A 228 13.99 -9.79 -13.93
N ASP A 229 15.19 -9.63 -14.52
CA ASP A 229 16.43 -9.67 -13.74
C ASP A 229 16.46 -8.50 -12.74
N VAL A 230 16.64 -8.81 -11.46
CA VAL A 230 16.83 -7.82 -10.39
C VAL A 230 18.31 -7.58 -10.17
N THR A 231 18.75 -6.31 -10.19
CA THR A 231 20.12 -5.96 -9.91
C THR A 231 20.23 -5.07 -8.68
N VAL A 232 21.34 -5.24 -7.92
CA VAL A 232 21.66 -4.39 -6.78
C VAL A 232 23.17 -4.20 -6.65
N ALA A 233 23.61 -2.98 -6.42
CA ALA A 233 25.00 -2.70 -6.11
C ALA A 233 25.30 -3.00 -4.64
N TYR A 234 26.49 -3.54 -4.37
CA TYR A 234 26.97 -3.78 -3.01
C TYR A 234 28.39 -3.25 -2.83
N ALA A 235 28.70 -2.84 -1.59
CA ALA A 235 30.05 -2.40 -1.21
C ALA A 235 30.31 -2.69 0.27
N THR A 236 31.57 -3.06 0.59
CA THR A 236 32.04 -3.19 1.98
C THR A 236 32.59 -1.87 2.49
N SER A 237 32.44 -1.61 3.78
CA SER A 237 33.10 -0.52 4.52
C SER A 237 33.63 -1.01 5.85
N ASN A 238 34.72 -0.38 6.32
CA ASN A 238 35.34 -0.73 7.60
C ASN A 238 34.40 -0.44 8.79
N GLY A 239 34.42 -1.38 9.73
CA GLY A 239 33.95 -1.19 11.11
C GLY A 239 35.14 -1.24 12.05
N THR A 240 35.21 -2.25 12.93
CA THR A 240 36.45 -2.58 13.68
C THR A 240 37.41 -3.33 12.75
N ALA A 241 36.90 -4.20 11.88
CA ALA A 241 37.71 -4.83 10.83
C ALA A 241 38.14 -3.83 9.75
N THR A 242 39.37 -3.93 9.29
CA THR A 242 40.03 -3.01 8.36
C THR A 242 40.35 -3.71 7.05
N ALA A 243 39.91 -3.13 5.94
CA ALA A 243 40.22 -3.66 4.62
C ALA A 243 41.73 -3.69 4.34
N GLY A 244 42.22 -4.83 3.89
CA GLY A 244 43.62 -5.10 3.61
C GLY A 244 44.39 -5.72 4.79
N ALA A 245 43.85 -5.69 6.01
CA ALA A 245 44.30 -6.47 7.18
C ALA A 245 43.37 -7.70 7.34
N ASP A 246 42.12 -7.50 7.62
CA ASP A 246 41.18 -8.51 8.09
C ASP A 246 40.28 -9.06 6.98
N TYR A 247 40.04 -8.26 5.94
CA TYR A 247 39.25 -8.67 4.78
C TYR A 247 39.70 -7.93 3.51
N THR A 248 39.31 -8.43 2.35
CA THR A 248 39.50 -7.72 1.07
C THR A 248 38.29 -6.85 0.78
N ALA A 249 38.51 -5.52 0.63
CA ALA A 249 37.44 -4.61 0.19
C ALA A 249 36.78 -5.11 -1.11
N THR A 250 35.46 -5.25 -1.07
CA THR A 250 34.70 -5.85 -2.15
C THR A 250 33.53 -4.95 -2.53
N SER A 251 33.32 -4.75 -3.82
CA SER A 251 32.17 -4.03 -4.36
C SER A 251 31.81 -4.58 -5.73
N GLY A 252 30.55 -4.44 -6.12
CA GLY A 252 30.07 -4.91 -7.42
C GLY A 252 28.59 -4.70 -7.60
N THR A 253 28.06 -5.30 -8.65
CA THR A 253 26.62 -5.44 -8.88
C THR A 253 26.28 -6.92 -8.88
N LEU A 254 25.32 -7.29 -8.04
CA LEU A 254 24.72 -8.62 -8.04
C LEU A 254 23.51 -8.61 -8.96
N THR A 255 23.35 -9.68 -9.74
CA THR A 255 22.13 -9.93 -10.53
C THR A 255 21.46 -11.18 -10.00
N ILE A 256 20.18 -11.06 -9.66
CA ILE A 256 19.29 -12.18 -9.37
C ILE A 256 18.44 -12.35 -10.62
N SER A 257 18.58 -13.48 -11.30
CA SER A 257 17.92 -13.71 -12.58
C SER A 257 16.42 -13.88 -12.41
N ALA A 258 15.67 -13.52 -13.44
CA ALA A 258 14.22 -13.74 -13.51
C ALA A 258 13.83 -15.15 -13.04
N GLY A 259 12.81 -15.24 -12.20
CA GLY A 259 12.33 -16.48 -11.56
C GLY A 259 13.17 -16.99 -10.38
N ALA A 260 14.29 -16.37 -10.04
CA ALA A 260 15.08 -16.68 -8.84
C ALA A 260 14.73 -15.71 -7.70
N THR A 261 14.85 -16.18 -6.45
CA THR A 261 14.61 -15.38 -5.24
C THR A 261 15.89 -15.08 -4.46
N THR A 262 17.04 -15.58 -4.87
CA THR A 262 18.30 -15.35 -4.14
C THR A 262 19.49 -15.19 -5.09
N GLY A 263 20.46 -14.40 -4.65
CA GLY A 263 21.78 -14.29 -5.25
C GLY A 263 22.84 -14.20 -4.15
N THR A 264 24.09 -14.53 -4.48
CA THR A 264 25.18 -14.52 -3.49
C THR A 264 26.42 -13.82 -4.03
N PHE A 265 27.18 -13.19 -3.12
CA PHE A 265 28.52 -12.72 -3.39
C PHE A 265 29.46 -13.04 -2.23
N ASN A 266 30.77 -12.99 -2.50
CA ASN A 266 31.79 -13.35 -1.52
C ASN A 266 32.58 -12.11 -1.07
N VAL A 267 32.89 -12.02 0.21
CA VAL A 267 33.88 -11.11 0.79
C VAL A 267 35.03 -11.95 1.30
N PRO A 268 36.24 -11.90 0.67
CA PRO A 268 37.39 -12.67 1.15
C PRO A 268 37.85 -12.19 2.54
N VAL A 269 37.99 -13.11 3.47
CA VAL A 269 38.55 -12.88 4.81
C VAL A 269 40.05 -13.16 4.77
N LEU A 270 40.84 -12.40 5.48
CA LEU A 270 42.30 -12.52 5.54
C LEU A 270 42.69 -13.00 6.94
N ALA A 271 43.39 -14.13 7.01
CA ALA A 271 43.90 -14.68 8.25
C ALA A 271 45.27 -14.12 8.59
N ASP A 272 45.57 -13.96 9.86
CA ASP A 272 46.91 -13.68 10.35
C ASP A 272 47.30 -14.56 11.56
N ALA A 273 47.98 -14.11 12.55
CA ALA A 273 48.41 -14.89 13.73
C ALA A 273 48.42 -14.03 14.99
N LEU A 274 47.62 -12.97 15.01
CA LEU A 274 47.46 -12.07 16.13
C LEU A 274 46.22 -12.44 16.92
N ASP A 275 46.34 -12.61 18.25
CA ASP A 275 45.20 -12.74 19.13
C ASP A 275 44.45 -11.39 19.23
N GLU A 276 43.29 -11.30 18.65
CA GLU A 276 42.48 -10.11 18.53
C GLU A 276 41.05 -10.34 19.08
N ALA A 277 40.29 -9.31 19.20
CA ALA A 277 38.85 -9.46 19.49
C ALA A 277 38.10 -9.67 18.18
N ASN A 278 36.96 -10.37 18.23
CA ASN A 278 36.08 -10.45 17.06
C ASN A 278 35.81 -9.07 16.46
N GLU A 279 35.95 -8.95 15.16
CA GLU A 279 35.89 -7.71 14.44
C GLU A 279 34.70 -7.65 13.48
N THR A 280 34.33 -6.44 13.06
CA THR A 280 33.16 -6.24 12.19
C THR A 280 33.46 -5.33 11.01
N ALA A 281 32.86 -5.62 9.85
CA ALA A 281 32.75 -4.74 8.70
C ALA A 281 31.28 -4.64 8.28
N THR A 282 30.92 -3.56 7.56
CA THR A 282 29.55 -3.36 7.08
C THR A 282 29.49 -3.56 5.58
N ILE A 283 28.45 -4.22 5.12
CA ILE A 283 28.05 -4.30 3.73
C ILE A 283 26.87 -3.37 3.52
N THR A 284 26.86 -2.61 2.43
CA THR A 284 25.75 -1.73 2.08
C THR A 284 25.24 -2.08 0.68
N LEU A 285 23.93 -2.24 0.54
CA LEU A 285 23.24 -2.34 -0.74
C LEU A 285 22.80 -0.96 -1.24
N SER A 286 22.78 -0.76 -2.54
CA SER A 286 22.33 0.49 -3.18
C SER A 286 21.96 0.28 -4.65
N ASN A 287 21.30 1.28 -5.27
CA ASN A 287 21.03 1.30 -6.71
C ASN A 287 20.37 0.01 -7.23
N ALA A 288 19.27 -0.39 -6.58
CA ALA A 288 18.47 -1.51 -7.07
C ALA A 288 17.73 -1.15 -8.37
N SER A 289 17.51 -2.15 -9.21
CA SER A 289 16.66 -2.08 -10.41
C SER A 289 15.67 -3.23 -10.37
N ASN A 290 14.42 -2.97 -10.71
CA ASN A 290 13.28 -3.90 -10.69
C ASN A 290 12.93 -4.44 -9.29
N ALA A 291 13.34 -3.72 -8.23
CA ALA A 291 13.00 -4.01 -6.84
C ALA A 291 13.33 -2.81 -5.95
N THR A 292 12.73 -2.74 -4.77
CA THR A 292 13.07 -1.80 -3.70
C THR A 292 13.96 -2.47 -2.65
N ILE A 293 14.79 -1.70 -1.94
CA ILE A 293 15.65 -2.25 -0.88
C ILE A 293 14.95 -2.06 0.46
N SER A 294 14.49 -3.15 1.07
CA SER A 294 13.87 -3.16 2.40
C SER A 294 14.89 -3.28 3.54
N ASP A 295 16.01 -3.99 3.29
CA ASP A 295 17.14 -4.05 4.21
C ASP A 295 18.43 -3.78 3.43
N SER A 296 19.00 -2.61 3.67
CA SER A 296 20.15 -2.08 2.91
C SER A 296 21.51 -2.42 3.52
N THR A 297 21.58 -3.04 4.70
CA THR A 297 22.84 -3.21 5.42
C THR A 297 22.98 -4.59 6.04
N ALA A 298 24.19 -5.15 5.99
CA ALA A 298 24.54 -6.36 6.70
C ALA A 298 25.90 -6.21 7.41
N THR A 299 26.07 -6.97 8.48
CA THR A 299 27.30 -7.04 9.26
C THR A 299 28.07 -8.30 8.90
N LEU A 300 29.35 -8.14 8.53
CA LEU A 300 30.34 -9.20 8.58
C LEU A 300 30.93 -9.21 9.99
N THR A 301 30.87 -10.34 10.69
CA THR A 301 31.62 -10.57 11.92
C THR A 301 32.73 -11.58 11.66
N ILE A 302 33.97 -11.19 11.84
CA ILE A 302 35.15 -12.04 11.72
C ILE A 302 35.48 -12.55 13.15
N THR A 303 35.52 -13.86 13.29
CA THR A 303 35.79 -14.50 14.59
C THR A 303 37.27 -14.84 14.68
N ASP A 304 37.95 -14.34 15.69
CA ASP A 304 39.35 -14.66 16.01
C ASP A 304 39.47 -16.11 16.48
N ASP A 305 40.50 -16.81 16.02
CA ASP A 305 40.83 -18.19 16.42
C ASP A 305 42.31 -18.38 16.84
N ASP A 306 43.02 -17.27 17.00
CA ASP A 306 44.39 -17.28 17.45
C ASP A 306 44.54 -17.34 18.96
N ALA A 307 45.66 -17.87 19.42
CA ALA A 307 45.89 -18.09 20.84
C ALA A 307 46.68 -16.90 21.49
N THR A 308 46.24 -16.48 22.65
CA THR A 308 47.00 -15.53 23.48
C THR A 308 48.43 -16.02 23.65
N PRO A 309 49.47 -15.25 23.35
CA PRO A 309 50.87 -15.65 23.40
C PRO A 309 51.36 -15.97 24.82
#